data_241554a82a7d3d1f3995b468b323bc5a
#
_entry.id   241554a82a7d3d1f3995b468b323bc5a
#
_cell.length_a   1.000
_cell.length_b   1.000
_cell.length_c   1.000
_cell.angle_alpha   90.00
_cell.angle_beta   90.00
_cell.angle_gamma   90.00
#
_symmetry.space_group_name_H-M   'P 1'
#
loop_
_entity.id
_entity.type
_entity.pdbx_description
1 polymer ?
#
loop_
_entity_poly.entity_id
_entity_poly.type
_entity_poly.pdbx_seq_one_letter_code
_entity_poly.pdbx_strand_id
1 'polypeptide(L)'
;MKKRILNKDLAALVAELRHGEMIFIADAGSGTSAKALHPLGPSVQYIDLEAVTGCPSMQAIVDVLIEVGDFEGVLVTEEMLTLNQADYQFLVAKLGQENIHTMPYIPDYYEMRDRCKAVVQTGDYGVHAQCILIAGYPSADIPLDWLKYGITRQGLKEAQKEKNHD
;
A
#
# COMPACT_ATOMS: atom_id res chain seq x y z
N MET A 1 28.33 -2.66 -8.77
CA MET A 1 27.16 -2.17 -8.04
C MET A 1 26.15 -3.30 -7.92
N LYS A 2 25.71 -3.63 -6.73
CA LYS A 2 24.66 -4.62 -6.52
C LYS A 2 23.31 -3.96 -6.84
N LYS A 3 22.57 -4.55 -7.78
CA LYS A 3 21.19 -4.14 -8.06
C LYS A 3 20.27 -4.81 -7.04
N ARG A 4 19.35 -4.05 -6.44
CA ARG A 4 18.34 -4.59 -5.51
C ARG A 4 17.06 -4.98 -6.24
N ILE A 5 16.66 -4.20 -7.23
CA ILE A 5 15.48 -4.48 -8.04
C ILE A 5 15.95 -4.92 -9.44
N LEU A 6 15.56 -6.12 -9.83
CA LEU A 6 15.86 -6.68 -11.16
C LEU A 6 14.67 -6.56 -12.12
N ASN A 7 13.45 -6.53 -11.58
CA ASN A 7 12.26 -6.29 -12.40
C ASN A 7 12.25 -4.84 -12.90
N LYS A 8 12.21 -4.66 -14.21
CA LYS A 8 12.29 -3.33 -14.84
C LYS A 8 11.11 -2.44 -14.52
N ASP A 9 9.91 -3.02 -14.43
CA ASP A 9 8.68 -2.27 -14.20
C ASP A 9 8.60 -1.81 -12.74
N LEU A 10 9.03 -2.65 -11.81
CA LEU A 10 9.14 -2.27 -10.40
C LEU A 10 10.21 -1.19 -10.19
N ALA A 11 11.35 -1.29 -10.87
CA ALA A 11 12.40 -0.27 -10.81
C ALA A 11 11.93 1.07 -11.37
N ALA A 12 11.23 1.06 -12.50
CA ALA A 12 10.64 2.25 -13.10
C ALA A 12 9.59 2.86 -12.18
N LEU A 13 8.70 2.04 -11.60
CA LEU A 13 7.69 2.51 -10.64
C LEU A 13 8.32 3.28 -9.48
N VAL A 14 9.36 2.74 -8.84
CA VAL A 14 10.05 3.42 -7.72
C VAL A 14 10.68 4.74 -8.17
N ALA A 15 11.31 4.77 -9.35
CA ALA A 15 11.92 5.97 -9.90
C ALA A 15 10.92 7.08 -10.24
N GLU A 16 9.68 6.70 -10.56
CA GLU A 16 8.61 7.61 -10.96
C GLU A 16 7.73 8.07 -9.78
N LEU A 17 7.86 7.47 -8.59
CA LEU A 17 7.04 7.82 -7.44
C LEU A 17 7.18 9.30 -7.07
N ARG A 18 6.03 9.89 -6.73
CA ARG A 18 5.92 11.25 -6.17
C ARG A 18 5.28 11.18 -4.80
N HIS A 19 5.54 12.19 -3.99
CA HIS A 19 4.98 12.31 -2.65
C HIS A 19 3.46 12.11 -2.64
N GLY A 20 3.00 11.22 -1.75
CA GLY A 20 1.58 10.89 -1.59
C GLY A 20 1.02 9.88 -2.60
N GLU A 21 1.79 9.47 -3.61
CA GLU A 21 1.38 8.35 -4.46
C GLU A 21 1.46 7.03 -3.69
N MET A 22 0.64 6.07 -4.08
CA MET A 22 0.48 4.82 -3.34
C MET A 22 0.78 3.62 -4.21
N ILE A 23 1.35 2.58 -3.60
CA ILE A 23 1.57 1.27 -4.20
C ILE A 23 0.83 0.22 -3.38
N PHE A 24 -0.05 -0.53 -4.02
CA PHE A 24 -0.69 -1.68 -3.41
C PHE A 24 0.17 -2.94 -3.60
N ILE A 25 0.68 -3.48 -2.51
CA ILE A 25 1.35 -4.79 -2.48
C ILE A 25 0.28 -5.83 -2.18
N ALA A 26 -0.06 -6.61 -3.19
CA ALA A 26 -1.18 -7.55 -3.17
C ALA A 26 -0.73 -8.96 -2.76
N ASP A 27 -1.54 -9.62 -1.93
CA ASP A 27 -1.40 -11.06 -1.71
C ASP A 27 -1.83 -11.87 -2.96
N ALA A 28 -1.46 -13.15 -3.02
CA ALA A 28 -1.76 -14.01 -4.16
C ALA A 28 -3.25 -14.28 -4.38
N GLY A 29 -4.06 -14.07 -3.34
CA GLY A 29 -5.52 -14.20 -3.39
C GLY A 29 -6.25 -12.94 -3.83
N SER A 30 -5.57 -11.81 -3.97
CA SER A 30 -6.18 -10.53 -4.33
C SER A 30 -6.80 -10.57 -5.72
N GLY A 31 -8.07 -10.17 -5.80
CA GLY A 31 -8.82 -10.13 -7.05
C GLY A 31 -8.46 -8.93 -7.92
N THR A 32 -7.33 -9.00 -8.61
CA THR A 32 -6.78 -7.89 -9.43
C THR A 32 -7.08 -8.02 -10.93
N SER A 33 -7.67 -9.15 -11.37
CA SER A 33 -7.98 -9.35 -12.79
C SER A 33 -9.27 -8.64 -13.22
N ALA A 34 -9.40 -8.41 -14.53
CA ALA A 34 -10.63 -7.88 -15.13
C ALA A 34 -11.86 -8.77 -14.94
N LYS A 35 -11.67 -10.02 -14.52
CA LYS A 35 -12.73 -11.00 -14.23
C LYS A 35 -13.05 -11.15 -12.76
N ALA A 36 -12.36 -10.41 -11.89
CA ALA A 36 -12.64 -10.41 -10.46
C ALA A 36 -14.00 -9.77 -10.16
N LEU A 37 -14.56 -10.09 -8.99
CA LEU A 37 -15.81 -9.49 -8.52
C LEU A 37 -15.72 -7.95 -8.42
N HIS A 38 -14.54 -7.47 -8.01
CA HIS A 38 -14.17 -6.06 -8.00
C HIS A 38 -12.91 -5.87 -8.87
N PRO A 39 -13.06 -5.72 -10.19
CA PRO A 39 -11.92 -5.57 -11.09
C PRO A 39 -11.03 -4.40 -10.71
N LEU A 40 -9.72 -4.55 -10.96
CA LEU A 40 -8.79 -3.45 -10.80
C LEU A 40 -9.15 -2.28 -11.72
N GLY A 41 -9.07 -1.06 -11.19
CA GLY A 41 -9.29 0.15 -11.96
C GLY A 41 -8.36 0.23 -13.19
N PRO A 42 -8.84 0.65 -14.37
CA PRO A 42 -8.08 0.57 -15.62
C PRO A 42 -6.86 1.51 -15.67
N SER A 43 -6.81 2.51 -14.80
CA SER A 43 -5.68 3.44 -14.69
C SER A 43 -4.56 2.95 -13.77
N VAL A 44 -4.77 1.85 -13.05
CA VAL A 44 -3.79 1.31 -12.11
C VAL A 44 -2.82 0.38 -12.87
N GLN A 45 -1.53 0.67 -12.78
CA GLN A 45 -0.51 -0.20 -13.35
C GLN A 45 -0.49 -1.55 -12.61
N TYR A 46 -0.40 -2.65 -13.36
CA TYR A 46 -0.28 -3.98 -12.77
C TYR A 46 1.11 -4.55 -13.00
N ILE A 47 1.81 -4.92 -11.94
CA ILE A 47 3.15 -5.52 -11.97
C ILE A 47 3.06 -6.90 -11.30
N ASP A 48 3.16 -7.95 -12.10
CA ASP A 48 3.11 -9.33 -11.64
C ASP A 48 4.51 -9.82 -11.27
N LEU A 49 4.72 -10.08 -9.98
CA LEU A 49 5.98 -10.63 -9.46
C LEU A 49 5.81 -12.05 -8.92
N GLU A 50 4.61 -12.60 -8.93
CA GLU A 50 4.40 -13.94 -8.41
C GLU A 50 5.10 -15.00 -9.29
N ALA A 51 5.91 -15.84 -8.67
CA ALA A 51 6.62 -16.89 -9.34
C ALA A 51 6.08 -18.28 -8.96
N VAL A 52 5.90 -18.50 -7.67
CA VAL A 52 5.31 -19.71 -7.07
C VAL A 52 4.67 -19.34 -5.74
N THR A 53 3.86 -20.24 -5.18
CA THR A 53 3.25 -20.07 -3.85
C THR A 53 4.28 -19.64 -2.80
N GLY A 54 4.02 -18.51 -2.16
CA GLY A 54 4.86 -17.91 -1.13
C GLY A 54 6.07 -17.11 -1.65
N CYS A 55 6.27 -17.00 -2.97
CA CYS A 55 7.43 -16.30 -3.51
C CYS A 55 7.07 -15.40 -4.71
N PRO A 56 7.42 -14.09 -4.60
CA PRO A 56 7.92 -13.43 -3.41
C PRO A 56 6.84 -13.26 -2.34
N SER A 57 7.22 -13.16 -1.07
CA SER A 57 6.32 -12.77 0.01
C SER A 57 6.07 -11.26 0.01
N MET A 58 5.00 -10.81 0.66
CA MET A 58 4.72 -9.40 0.90
C MET A 58 5.88 -8.75 1.64
N GLN A 59 6.38 -9.37 2.70
CA GLN A 59 7.50 -8.85 3.48
C GLN A 59 8.78 -8.66 2.64
N ALA A 60 9.09 -9.60 1.76
CA ALA A 60 10.27 -9.50 0.90
C ALA A 60 10.20 -8.31 -0.06
N ILE A 61 9.03 -8.05 -0.64
CA ILE A 61 8.83 -6.91 -1.54
C ILE A 61 8.85 -5.59 -0.78
N VAL A 62 8.15 -5.50 0.35
CA VAL A 62 8.16 -4.30 1.21
C VAL A 62 9.57 -3.96 1.69
N ASP A 63 10.35 -4.96 2.10
CA ASP A 63 11.73 -4.76 2.56
C ASP A 63 12.60 -4.11 1.47
N VAL A 64 12.51 -4.62 0.25
CA VAL A 64 13.25 -4.06 -0.89
C VAL A 64 12.78 -2.66 -1.23
N LEU A 65 11.47 -2.40 -1.24
CA LEU A 65 10.92 -1.10 -1.58
C LEU A 65 11.33 -0.03 -0.56
N ILE A 66 11.29 -0.34 0.74
CA ILE A 66 11.72 0.58 1.81
C ILE A 66 13.23 0.85 1.75
N GLU A 67 14.03 -0.12 1.31
CA GLU A 67 15.48 0.08 1.15
C GLU A 67 15.82 1.05 0.00
N VAL A 68 15.04 1.06 -1.07
CA VAL A 68 15.38 1.80 -2.30
C VAL A 68 14.53 3.04 -2.54
N GLY A 69 13.42 3.20 -1.83
CA GLY A 69 12.50 4.32 -1.97
C GLY A 69 12.18 4.96 -0.63
N ASP A 70 11.63 6.17 -0.69
CA ASP A 70 11.15 6.90 0.48
C ASP A 70 9.66 6.64 0.69
N PHE A 71 9.31 6.04 1.83
CA PHE A 71 7.93 5.78 2.23
C PHE A 71 7.68 6.34 3.62
N GLU A 72 6.57 7.03 3.78
CA GLU A 72 6.23 7.74 5.02
C GLU A 72 5.06 7.10 5.77
N GLY A 73 4.39 6.11 5.17
CA GLY A 73 3.32 5.40 5.82
C GLY A 73 2.88 4.17 5.06
N VAL A 74 2.06 3.39 5.72
CA VAL A 74 1.42 2.20 5.15
C VAL A 74 -0.02 2.10 5.63
N LEU A 75 -0.90 1.77 4.70
CA LEU A 75 -2.28 1.40 4.97
C LEU A 75 -2.41 -0.12 5.00
N VAL A 76 -3.07 -0.62 6.03
CA VAL A 76 -3.43 -2.04 6.18
C VAL A 76 -4.91 -2.19 6.49
N THR A 77 -5.45 -3.38 6.26
CA THR A 77 -6.81 -3.68 6.70
C THR A 77 -6.89 -3.78 8.22
N GLU A 78 -8.00 -3.39 8.82
CA GLU A 78 -8.24 -3.58 10.25
C GLU A 78 -8.15 -5.05 10.65
N GLU A 79 -8.56 -5.94 9.74
CA GLU A 79 -8.51 -7.39 9.92
C GLU A 79 -7.09 -7.94 10.05
N MET A 80 -6.10 -7.30 9.41
CA MET A 80 -4.69 -7.71 9.56
C MET A 80 -4.25 -7.68 11.02
N LEU A 81 -4.72 -6.72 11.80
CA LEU A 81 -4.30 -6.54 13.20
C LEU A 81 -4.61 -7.74 14.08
N THR A 82 -5.61 -8.52 13.72
CA THR A 82 -6.01 -9.72 14.46
C THR A 82 -5.69 -11.02 13.75
N LEU A 83 -5.77 -11.03 12.43
CA LEU A 83 -5.65 -12.25 11.62
C LEU A 83 -4.22 -12.52 11.13
N ASN A 84 -3.37 -11.49 11.04
CA ASN A 84 -2.00 -11.62 10.56
C ASN A 84 -1.03 -10.74 11.36
N GLN A 85 -0.82 -11.10 12.60
CA GLN A 85 0.08 -10.38 13.51
C GLN A 85 1.55 -10.37 13.01
N ALA A 86 1.98 -11.41 12.30
CA ALA A 86 3.35 -11.51 11.82
C ALA A 86 3.66 -10.38 10.81
N ASP A 87 2.79 -10.16 9.83
CA ASP A 87 2.95 -9.09 8.85
C ASP A 87 2.73 -7.71 9.48
N TYR A 88 1.75 -7.58 10.37
CA TYR A 88 1.53 -6.34 11.09
C TYR A 88 2.77 -5.90 11.88
N GLN A 89 3.33 -6.79 12.69
CA GLN A 89 4.54 -6.50 13.48
C GLN A 89 5.77 -6.23 12.59
N PHE A 90 5.88 -6.91 11.46
CA PHE A 90 6.92 -6.61 10.46
C PHE A 90 6.81 -5.16 9.96
N LEU A 91 5.61 -4.72 9.59
CA LEU A 91 5.38 -3.36 9.10
C LEU A 91 5.66 -2.31 10.20
N VAL A 92 5.23 -2.57 11.45
CA VAL A 92 5.54 -1.72 12.61
C VAL A 92 7.05 -1.59 12.81
N ALA A 93 7.79 -2.69 12.71
CA ALA A 93 9.25 -2.67 12.86
C ALA A 93 9.95 -1.88 11.75
N LYS A 94 9.38 -1.86 10.53
CA LYS A 94 9.98 -1.17 9.37
C LYS A 94 9.64 0.31 9.31
N LEU A 95 8.43 0.70 9.65
CA LEU A 95 7.92 2.05 9.41
C LEU A 95 7.58 2.82 10.69
N GLY A 96 7.48 2.15 11.83
CA GLY A 96 7.00 2.74 13.09
C GLY A 96 5.49 2.64 13.23
N GLN A 97 5.04 2.43 14.48
CA GLN A 97 3.61 2.30 14.83
C GLN A 97 2.79 3.53 14.40
N GLU A 98 3.35 4.69 14.53
CA GLU A 98 2.72 5.99 14.20
C GLU A 98 2.43 6.16 12.71
N ASN A 99 3.12 5.41 11.86
CA ASN A 99 2.98 5.46 10.40
C ASN A 99 2.11 4.33 9.84
N ILE A 100 1.52 3.50 10.73
CA ILE A 100 0.56 2.47 10.33
C ILE A 100 -0.85 3.03 10.40
N HIS A 101 -1.52 3.04 9.26
CA HIS A 101 -2.92 3.46 9.13
C HIS A 101 -3.79 2.25 8.83
N THR A 102 -5.01 2.25 9.33
CA THR A 102 -5.93 1.13 9.15
C THR A 102 -7.24 1.59 8.53
N MET A 103 -7.89 0.72 7.80
CA MET A 103 -9.24 0.92 7.31
C MET A 103 -9.96 -0.43 7.14
N PRO A 104 -11.30 -0.43 7.16
CA PRO A 104 -12.07 -1.63 6.88
C PRO A 104 -11.73 -2.20 5.50
N TYR A 105 -11.70 -3.53 5.40
CA TYR A 105 -11.39 -4.20 4.14
C TYR A 105 -12.39 -3.84 3.03
N ILE A 106 -13.67 -3.91 3.33
CA ILE A 106 -14.74 -3.63 2.37
C ILE A 106 -15.66 -2.54 2.92
N PRO A 107 -15.97 -1.50 2.13
CA PRO A 107 -15.53 -1.21 0.75
C PRO A 107 -14.25 -0.37 0.66
N ASP A 108 -13.79 0.20 1.76
CA ASP A 108 -12.84 1.31 1.79
C ASP A 108 -11.47 0.92 1.20
N TYR A 109 -10.98 -0.27 1.56
CA TYR A 109 -9.67 -0.72 1.08
C TYR A 109 -9.67 -1.00 -0.44
N TYR A 110 -10.78 -1.47 -1.01
CA TYR A 110 -10.93 -1.63 -2.46
C TYR A 110 -11.00 -0.30 -3.19
N GLU A 111 -11.67 0.70 -2.64
CA GLU A 111 -11.67 2.05 -3.22
C GLU A 111 -10.28 2.66 -3.20
N MET A 112 -9.52 2.42 -2.11
CA MET A 112 -8.15 2.85 -1.99
C MET A 112 -7.23 2.17 -2.98
N ARG A 113 -7.36 0.86 -3.18
CA ARG A 113 -6.63 0.08 -4.19
C ARG A 113 -6.72 0.72 -5.57
N ASP A 114 -7.92 1.10 -5.98
CA ASP A 114 -8.18 1.68 -7.30
C ASP A 114 -7.65 3.12 -7.46
N ARG A 115 -7.15 3.72 -6.38
CA ARG A 115 -6.46 5.02 -6.36
C ARG A 115 -4.95 4.88 -6.31
N CYS A 116 -4.43 3.68 -6.18
CA CYS A 116 -3.00 3.44 -6.22
C CYS A 116 -2.43 3.68 -7.61
N LYS A 117 -1.18 4.11 -7.67
CA LYS A 117 -0.43 4.23 -8.93
C LYS A 117 -0.21 2.87 -9.56
N ALA A 118 0.09 1.87 -8.74
CA ALA A 118 0.32 0.51 -9.17
C ALA A 118 -0.14 -0.53 -8.15
N VAL A 119 -0.40 -1.73 -8.65
CA VAL A 119 -0.49 -2.97 -7.88
C VAL A 119 0.75 -3.80 -8.18
N VAL A 120 1.41 -4.25 -7.13
CA VAL A 120 2.52 -5.21 -7.19
C VAL A 120 2.00 -6.54 -6.66
N GLN A 121 1.79 -7.50 -7.55
CA GLN A 121 1.25 -8.82 -7.22
C GLN A 121 2.36 -9.71 -6.65
N THR A 122 2.14 -10.26 -5.47
CA THR A 122 3.05 -11.22 -4.81
C THR A 122 2.48 -12.63 -4.82
N GLY A 123 3.31 -13.61 -4.48
CA GLY A 123 2.92 -15.01 -4.28
C GLY A 123 2.50 -15.33 -2.84
N ASP A 124 2.28 -14.33 -2.00
CA ASP A 124 1.96 -14.51 -0.58
C ASP A 124 0.51 -14.96 -0.38
N TYR A 125 0.32 -16.11 0.24
CA TYR A 125 -1.01 -16.65 0.59
C TYR A 125 -1.39 -16.43 2.07
N GLY A 126 -0.64 -15.60 2.79
CA GLY A 126 -1.02 -15.19 4.14
C GLY A 126 -2.39 -14.48 4.15
N VAL A 127 -3.14 -14.66 5.21
CA VAL A 127 -4.43 -13.98 5.38
C VAL A 127 -4.17 -12.47 5.54
N HIS A 128 -4.80 -11.66 4.71
CA HIS A 128 -4.56 -10.21 4.68
C HIS A 128 -3.06 -9.83 4.56
N ALA A 129 -2.24 -10.66 3.87
CA ALA A 129 -0.84 -10.40 3.60
C ALA A 129 -0.68 -9.36 2.48
N GLN A 130 -1.25 -8.18 2.70
CA GLN A 130 -1.33 -7.09 1.74
C GLN A 130 -1.21 -5.74 2.45
N CYS A 131 -0.64 -4.76 1.76
CA CYS A 131 -0.55 -3.40 2.28
C CYS A 131 -0.50 -2.37 1.17
N ILE A 132 -0.80 -1.12 1.49
CA ILE A 132 -0.62 0.02 0.58
C ILE A 132 0.47 0.92 1.14
N LEU A 133 1.61 0.95 0.48
CA LEU A 133 2.71 1.84 0.82
C LEU A 133 2.44 3.24 0.27
N ILE A 134 2.76 4.27 1.05
CA ILE A 134 2.57 5.66 0.73
C ILE A 134 3.93 6.31 0.53
N ALA A 135 4.17 6.80 -0.68
CA ALA A 135 5.43 7.44 -1.03
C ALA A 135 5.63 8.73 -0.25
N GLY A 136 6.79 8.84 0.38
CA GLY A 136 7.18 9.97 1.20
C GLY A 136 7.98 11.02 0.45
N TYR A 137 8.46 11.97 1.24
CA TYR A 137 9.37 13.00 0.83
C TYR A 137 10.60 12.95 1.77
N PRO A 138 11.82 13.14 1.29
CA PRO A 138 13.01 13.01 2.12
C PRO A 138 13.18 14.16 3.14
N SER A 139 12.08 14.67 3.66
CA SER A 139 12.03 15.73 4.68
C SER A 139 10.99 15.34 5.74
N ALA A 140 11.40 15.41 7.01
CA ALA A 140 10.59 15.01 8.16
C ALA A 140 9.39 15.93 8.47
N ASP A 141 9.16 16.97 7.68
CA ASP A 141 8.29 18.09 8.06
C ASP A 141 6.90 18.10 7.38
N ILE A 142 6.52 17.02 6.69
CA ILE A 142 5.21 16.98 6.03
C ILE A 142 4.21 16.23 6.90
N PRO A 143 3.21 16.93 7.47
CA PRO A 143 2.18 16.28 8.27
C PRO A 143 1.29 15.40 7.39
N LEU A 144 1.08 14.14 7.83
CA LEU A 144 0.22 13.17 7.17
C LEU A 144 -1.26 13.27 7.60
N ASP A 145 -1.67 14.33 8.25
CA ASP A 145 -3.05 14.53 8.71
C ASP A 145 -4.08 14.43 7.57
N TRP A 146 -3.67 14.75 6.35
CA TRP A 146 -4.52 14.60 5.19
C TRP A 146 -4.89 13.14 4.88
N LEU A 147 -4.07 12.15 5.27
CA LEU A 147 -4.42 10.73 5.14
C LEU A 147 -5.63 10.37 5.99
N LYS A 148 -5.74 11.00 7.15
CA LYS A 148 -6.88 10.80 8.04
C LYS A 148 -8.20 11.25 7.43
N TYR A 149 -8.16 12.27 6.56
CA TYR A 149 -9.34 12.92 6.01
C TYR A 149 -9.46 12.83 4.49
N GLY A 150 -8.36 12.66 3.78
CA GLY A 150 -8.27 12.87 2.33
C GLY A 150 -8.52 11.65 1.47
N ILE A 151 -8.68 10.48 2.05
CA ILE A 151 -8.59 9.23 1.32
C ILE A 151 -9.95 8.75 0.81
N THR A 152 -11.00 8.97 1.57
CA THR A 152 -12.37 8.63 1.16
C THR A 152 -13.17 9.90 0.88
N ARG A 153 -14.22 9.79 0.05
CA ARG A 153 -15.16 10.92 -0.15
C ARG A 153 -15.80 11.38 1.17
N GLN A 154 -15.95 10.47 2.11
CA GLN A 154 -16.49 10.75 3.43
C GLN A 154 -15.49 11.51 4.30
N GLY A 155 -14.23 11.08 4.33
CA GLY A 155 -13.16 11.77 5.03
C GLY A 155 -12.95 13.21 4.55
N LEU A 156 -13.02 13.45 3.23
CA LEU A 156 -12.98 14.80 2.68
C LEU A 156 -14.14 15.69 3.17
N LYS A 157 -15.34 15.13 3.30
CA LYS A 157 -16.51 15.84 3.83
C LYS A 157 -16.38 16.14 5.32
N GLU A 158 -15.80 15.22 6.08
CA GLU A 158 -15.55 15.40 7.52
C GLU A 158 -14.49 16.47 7.77
N ALA A 159 -13.39 16.45 7.02
CA ALA A 159 -12.36 17.48 7.07
C ALA A 159 -12.89 18.88 6.71
N GLN A 160 -13.81 18.98 5.76
CA GLN A 160 -14.47 20.25 5.41
C GLN A 160 -15.40 20.74 6.51
N LYS A 161 -16.07 19.84 7.23
CA LYS A 161 -16.94 20.21 8.36
C LYS A 161 -16.14 20.73 9.54
N GLU A 162 -15.02 20.10 9.88
CA GLU A 162 -14.15 20.56 10.98
C GLU A 162 -13.58 21.96 10.70
N LYS A 163 -13.13 22.24 9.47
CA LYS A 163 -12.63 23.56 9.07
C LYS A 163 -13.67 24.69 9.08
N ASN A 164 -14.95 24.34 8.98
CA ASN A 164 -16.04 25.32 9.00
C ASN A 164 -16.59 25.58 10.41
N HIS A 165 -16.05 24.91 11.44
CA HIS A 165 -16.45 25.07 12.84
C HIS A 165 -15.41 25.84 13.68
N ASP A 166 -14.24 26.14 13.10
CA ASP A 166 -13.21 27.04 13.62
C ASP A 166 -13.35 28.46 13.02
#